data_38107db08b85adcc3668de18ba3fd647
#
_entry.id   38107db08b85adcc3668de18ba3fd647
#
_cell.length_a   1.000
_cell.length_b   1.000
_cell.length_c   1.000
_cell.angle_alpha   90.00
_cell.angle_beta   90.00
_cell.angle_gamma   90.00
#
_symmetry.space_group_name_H-M   'P 1'
#
loop_
_entity.id
_entity.type
_entity.pdbx_description
1 polymer ?
#
loop_
_entity_poly.entity_id
_entity_poly.type
_entity_poly.pdbx_seq_one_letter_code
_entity_poly.pdbx_strand_id
1 'polypeptide(L)'
;GFYIKEKIKGDKALNQKQTETDVIIIGGGQAALSTAYFLKRKKIPFIILDDQNQAGGAWLHAWNSLRLFSPNSWSSLPGWVMPNTEQTYPTKKEVIEYLQQYEQRYHFPIIRPVYVDHVKSEGEVLSVHAGEQTWRAKAVISATGTWSHPYIPSYPGQENFKGLQLHSAHYQNAELFKDKHVMIVGGGNSGAQILAEV
;
A
#
# COMPACT_ATOMS: atom_id res chain seq x y z
N GLY A 1 23.45 18.81 47.41
CA GLY A 1 22.90 18.84 46.09
C GLY A 1 21.45 18.41 46.10
N PHE A 2 20.52 19.35 45.88
CA PHE A 2 19.09 19.07 45.75
C PHE A 2 18.79 18.74 44.31
N TYR A 3 18.25 17.54 44.05
CA TYR A 3 17.64 17.19 42.78
C TYR A 3 16.15 17.48 42.85
N ILE A 4 15.66 18.45 42.06
CA ILE A 4 14.26 18.69 41.82
C ILE A 4 13.85 17.76 40.69
N LYS A 5 12.97 16.79 40.97
CA LYS A 5 12.24 16.04 39.96
C LYS A 5 11.05 16.88 39.52
N GLU A 6 11.16 17.57 38.40
CA GLU A 6 9.98 18.08 37.72
C GLU A 6 9.23 16.91 37.05
N LYS A 7 8.01 16.75 37.51
CA LYS A 7 7.05 15.78 36.96
C LYS A 7 6.45 16.42 35.72
N ILE A 8 6.90 15.97 34.52
CA ILE A 8 6.29 16.36 33.25
C ILE A 8 4.86 15.81 33.23
N LYS A 9 3.90 16.66 33.57
CA LYS A 9 2.49 16.48 33.27
C LYS A 9 2.27 17.05 31.86
N GLY A 10 2.15 16.20 30.82
CA GLY A 10 1.92 16.76 29.51
C GLY A 10 1.73 15.82 28.34
N ASP A 11 1.43 14.53 28.53
CA ASP A 11 1.27 13.64 27.36
C ASP A 11 -0.08 12.88 27.25
N LYS A 12 -1.12 13.34 27.94
CA LYS A 12 -2.46 12.72 27.84
C LYS A 12 -3.48 13.50 27.03
N ALA A 13 -3.15 14.66 26.48
CA ALA A 13 -4.11 15.53 25.81
C ALA A 13 -4.01 15.54 24.26
N LEU A 14 -2.99 14.92 23.66
CA LEU A 14 -2.78 14.92 22.19
C LEU A 14 -3.44 13.75 21.45
N ASN A 15 -3.88 12.70 22.16
CA ASN A 15 -4.40 11.47 21.53
C ASN A 15 -5.93 11.36 21.44
N GLN A 16 -6.69 12.34 21.90
CA GLN A 16 -8.16 12.25 21.87
C GLN A 16 -8.86 13.07 20.78
N LYS A 17 -8.15 13.81 19.92
CA LYS A 17 -8.78 14.78 19.01
C LYS A 17 -8.92 14.34 17.54
N GLN A 18 -8.55 13.11 17.17
CA GLN A 18 -8.65 12.61 15.79
C GLN A 18 -9.28 11.22 15.66
N THR A 19 -10.12 10.82 16.56
CA THR A 19 -10.73 9.49 16.56
C THR A 19 -12.01 9.38 15.73
N GLU A 20 -12.56 10.48 15.23
CA GLU A 20 -13.81 10.47 14.48
C GLU A 20 -13.71 11.31 13.19
N THR A 21 -14.19 10.74 12.07
CA THR A 21 -14.23 11.38 10.75
C THR A 21 -15.41 10.85 9.95
N ASP A 22 -15.69 11.42 8.77
CA ASP A 22 -16.74 10.87 7.92
C ASP A 22 -16.30 9.58 7.21
N VAL A 23 -15.05 9.54 6.74
CA VAL A 23 -14.51 8.39 5.99
C VAL A 23 -13.12 8.00 6.47
N ILE A 24 -12.88 6.71 6.65
CA ILE A 24 -11.55 6.13 6.83
C ILE A 24 -11.20 5.31 5.59
N ILE A 25 -10.02 5.56 5.02
CA ILE A 25 -9.46 4.72 3.95
C ILE A 25 -8.35 3.87 4.58
N ILE A 26 -8.41 2.56 4.39
CA ILE A 26 -7.40 1.62 4.86
C ILE A 26 -6.49 1.24 3.70
N GLY A 27 -5.19 1.56 3.82
CA GLY A 27 -4.15 1.42 2.80
C GLY A 27 -3.79 2.75 2.15
N GLY A 28 -2.51 2.92 1.76
CA GLY A 28 -1.94 4.15 1.17
C GLY A 28 -1.48 3.99 -0.29
N GLY A 29 -1.99 2.99 -1.00
CA GLY A 29 -1.66 2.77 -2.41
C GLY A 29 -2.47 3.63 -3.38
N GLN A 30 -2.29 3.40 -4.68
CA GLN A 30 -2.93 4.19 -5.75
C GLN A 30 -4.46 4.23 -5.67
N ALA A 31 -5.11 3.16 -5.22
CA ALA A 31 -6.56 3.13 -5.03
C ALA A 31 -7.01 4.09 -3.92
N ALA A 32 -6.30 4.09 -2.80
CA ALA A 32 -6.53 5.01 -1.70
C ALA A 32 -6.34 6.47 -2.11
N LEU A 33 -5.23 6.77 -2.79
CA LEU A 33 -4.91 8.13 -3.23
C LEU A 33 -5.90 8.67 -4.26
N SER A 34 -6.34 7.82 -5.20
CA SER A 34 -7.39 8.18 -6.16
C SER A 34 -8.71 8.50 -5.46
N THR A 35 -9.09 7.69 -4.49
CA THR A 35 -10.30 7.90 -3.69
C THR A 35 -10.19 9.20 -2.87
N ALA A 36 -9.07 9.40 -2.20
CA ALA A 36 -8.78 10.58 -1.40
C ALA A 36 -8.88 11.89 -2.20
N TYR A 37 -8.44 11.88 -3.46
CA TYR A 37 -8.59 13.00 -4.36
C TYR A 37 -10.05 13.43 -4.51
N PHE A 38 -10.95 12.49 -4.76
CA PHE A 38 -12.38 12.80 -4.93
C PHE A 38 -13.05 13.21 -3.62
N LEU A 39 -12.71 12.59 -2.48
CA LEU A 39 -13.22 12.99 -1.17
C LEU A 39 -12.81 14.43 -0.85
N LYS A 40 -11.53 14.77 -1.08
CA LYS A 40 -11.02 16.14 -0.88
C LYS A 40 -11.75 17.15 -1.77
N ARG A 41 -11.95 16.85 -3.05
CA ARG A 41 -12.73 17.72 -3.96
C ARG A 41 -14.16 17.95 -3.51
N LYS A 42 -14.77 16.93 -2.91
CA LYS A 42 -16.13 17.00 -2.37
C LYS A 42 -16.18 17.59 -0.96
N LYS A 43 -15.04 17.95 -0.37
CA LYS A 43 -14.89 18.45 1.00
C LYS A 43 -15.46 17.50 2.06
N ILE A 44 -15.39 16.20 1.82
CA ILE A 44 -15.77 15.16 2.77
C ILE A 44 -14.56 14.93 3.68
N PRO A 45 -14.69 15.05 5.01
CA PRO A 45 -13.63 14.76 5.97
C PRO A 45 -13.21 13.29 5.90
N PHE A 46 -11.91 13.03 5.82
CA PHE A 46 -11.37 11.67 5.80
C PHE A 46 -9.97 11.60 6.39
N ILE A 47 -9.55 10.40 6.74
CA ILE A 47 -8.16 10.04 7.02
C ILE A 47 -7.78 8.78 6.24
N ILE A 48 -6.48 8.59 6.02
CA ILE A 48 -5.91 7.37 5.45
C ILE A 48 -5.06 6.71 6.53
N LEU A 49 -5.30 5.42 6.78
CA LEU A 49 -4.48 4.59 7.66
C LEU A 49 -3.67 3.63 6.78
N ASP A 50 -2.35 3.72 6.85
CA ASP A 50 -1.46 2.94 5.99
C ASP A 50 -0.41 2.21 6.82
N ASP A 51 -0.20 0.92 6.56
CA ASP A 51 0.74 0.06 7.28
C ASP A 51 2.21 0.27 6.88
N GLN A 52 2.45 1.00 5.80
CA GLN A 52 3.79 1.27 5.31
C GLN A 52 4.45 2.43 6.08
N ASN A 53 5.78 2.48 6.09
CA ASN A 53 6.53 3.60 6.68
C ASN A 53 6.62 4.81 5.74
N GLN A 54 6.31 4.63 4.45
CA GLN A 54 6.44 5.65 3.41
C GLN A 54 5.41 5.45 2.29
N ALA A 55 5.28 6.45 1.44
CA ALA A 55 4.46 6.38 0.23
C ALA A 55 4.92 5.30 -0.74
N GLY A 56 3.99 4.71 -1.50
CA GLY A 56 4.31 3.75 -2.54
C GLY A 56 3.43 2.49 -2.52
N GLY A 57 2.75 2.20 -1.40
CA GLY A 57 1.89 1.02 -1.27
C GLY A 57 2.60 -0.27 -1.69
N ALA A 58 1.94 -1.13 -2.44
CA ALA A 58 2.51 -2.41 -2.89
C ALA A 58 3.78 -2.28 -3.76
N TRP A 59 4.02 -1.14 -4.39
CA TRP A 59 5.22 -0.90 -5.18
C TRP A 59 6.50 -0.98 -4.36
N LEU A 60 6.45 -0.70 -3.06
CA LEU A 60 7.60 -0.83 -2.15
C LEU A 60 8.14 -2.26 -2.10
N HIS A 61 7.26 -3.25 -2.25
CA HIS A 61 7.56 -4.68 -2.14
C HIS A 61 7.75 -5.40 -3.48
N ALA A 62 7.43 -4.73 -4.59
CA ALA A 62 7.61 -5.29 -5.93
C ALA A 62 9.09 -5.59 -6.23
N TRP A 63 9.38 -6.49 -7.16
CA TRP A 63 10.73 -6.77 -7.60
C TRP A 63 11.37 -5.56 -8.33
N ASN A 64 12.69 -5.52 -8.37
CA ASN A 64 13.42 -4.30 -8.74
C ASN A 64 13.21 -3.84 -10.18
N SER A 65 13.09 -4.77 -11.11
CA SER A 65 12.91 -4.49 -12.53
C SER A 65 11.44 -4.28 -12.93
N LEU A 66 10.48 -4.42 -11.98
CA LEU A 66 9.07 -4.20 -12.30
C LEU A 66 8.85 -2.82 -12.90
N ARG A 67 8.09 -2.82 -13.98
CA ARG A 67 7.63 -1.61 -14.66
C ARG A 67 6.12 -1.60 -14.78
N LEU A 68 5.55 -0.42 -14.92
CA LEU A 68 4.17 -0.34 -15.40
C LEU A 68 4.08 -0.97 -16.81
N PHE A 69 2.98 -1.62 -17.09
CA PHE A 69 2.66 -2.18 -18.40
C PHE A 69 1.85 -1.21 -19.28
N SER A 70 1.69 0.02 -18.84
CA SER A 70 1.09 1.14 -19.57
C SER A 70 1.99 2.36 -19.49
N PRO A 71 2.03 3.20 -20.54
CA PRO A 71 2.77 4.47 -20.52
C PRO A 71 2.30 5.40 -19.39
N ASN A 72 3.16 6.32 -18.97
CA ASN A 72 2.87 7.31 -17.92
C ASN A 72 1.57 8.09 -18.16
N SER A 73 1.29 8.46 -19.43
CA SER A 73 0.07 9.18 -19.80
C SER A 73 -1.23 8.42 -19.47
N TRP A 74 -1.18 7.08 -19.49
CA TRP A 74 -2.32 6.20 -19.16
C TRP A 74 -2.31 5.66 -17.74
N SER A 75 -1.26 5.99 -16.98
CA SER A 75 -1.04 5.50 -15.61
C SER A 75 -1.23 6.59 -14.55
N SER A 76 -1.73 7.76 -14.96
CA SER A 76 -1.89 8.92 -14.09
C SER A 76 -3.06 8.75 -13.13
N LEU A 77 -2.87 9.22 -11.90
CA LEU A 77 -3.95 9.36 -10.93
C LEU A 77 -4.79 10.61 -11.22
N PRO A 78 -6.03 10.69 -10.70
CA PRO A 78 -6.92 11.81 -10.94
C PRO A 78 -6.30 13.17 -10.57
N GLY A 79 -6.45 14.16 -11.45
CA GLY A 79 -6.08 15.55 -11.18
C GLY A 79 -4.62 15.93 -11.36
N TRP A 80 -3.73 14.96 -11.55
CA TRP A 80 -2.32 15.25 -11.87
C TRP A 80 -1.71 14.16 -12.75
N VAL A 81 -1.32 14.56 -13.96
CA VAL A 81 -0.67 13.67 -14.91
C VAL A 81 0.71 13.27 -14.38
N MET A 82 1.02 11.98 -14.47
CA MET A 82 2.34 11.46 -14.14
C MET A 82 3.39 12.16 -14.99
N PRO A 83 4.46 12.71 -14.41
CA PRO A 83 5.52 13.35 -15.17
C PRO A 83 6.12 12.42 -16.22
N ASN A 84 6.71 13.01 -17.27
CA ASN A 84 7.43 12.24 -18.26
C ASN A 84 8.57 11.46 -17.61
N THR A 85 8.69 10.21 -18.00
CA THR A 85 9.72 9.28 -17.56
C THR A 85 10.77 9.13 -18.66
N GLU A 86 11.96 8.66 -18.32
CA GLU A 86 13.03 8.44 -19.32
C GLU A 86 12.63 7.37 -20.35
N GLN A 87 11.77 6.42 -19.94
CA GLN A 87 11.31 5.34 -20.78
C GLN A 87 9.79 5.35 -20.90
N THR A 88 9.27 4.72 -21.94
CA THR A 88 7.82 4.61 -22.22
C THR A 88 7.06 4.01 -21.05
N TYR A 89 7.63 3.01 -20.38
CA TYR A 89 7.01 2.30 -19.26
C TYR A 89 7.73 2.67 -17.96
N PRO A 90 7.07 3.40 -17.05
CA PRO A 90 7.65 3.83 -15.79
C PRO A 90 8.21 2.70 -14.94
N THR A 91 9.38 2.91 -14.38
CA THR A 91 10.03 2.01 -13.44
C THR A 91 9.36 2.01 -12.07
N LYS A 92 9.61 0.98 -11.26
CA LYS A 92 9.23 0.93 -9.84
C LYS A 92 9.56 2.22 -9.10
N LYS A 93 10.78 2.74 -9.28
CA LYS A 93 11.25 3.97 -8.62
C LYS A 93 10.41 5.17 -9.02
N GLU A 94 10.20 5.39 -10.32
CA GLU A 94 9.40 6.51 -10.84
C GLU A 94 7.94 6.45 -10.36
N VAL A 95 7.37 5.24 -10.24
CA VAL A 95 6.01 5.09 -9.69
C VAL A 95 5.97 5.46 -8.22
N ILE A 96 6.93 5.00 -7.39
CA ILE A 96 7.00 5.34 -5.97
C ILE A 96 7.16 6.86 -5.79
N GLU A 97 8.06 7.49 -6.54
CA GLU A 97 8.27 8.93 -6.52
C GLU A 97 7.01 9.71 -6.91
N TYR A 98 6.30 9.25 -7.94
CA TYR A 98 5.03 9.85 -8.34
C TYR A 98 3.96 9.76 -7.23
N LEU A 99 3.79 8.59 -6.61
CA LEU A 99 2.83 8.42 -5.51
C LEU A 99 3.19 9.31 -4.31
N GLN A 100 4.47 9.42 -3.96
CA GLN A 100 4.95 10.29 -2.90
C GLN A 100 4.66 11.76 -3.19
N GLN A 101 4.97 12.22 -4.40
CA GLN A 101 4.69 13.59 -4.83
C GLN A 101 3.18 13.87 -4.90
N TYR A 102 2.39 12.87 -5.28
CA TYR A 102 0.94 12.98 -5.31
C TYR A 102 0.35 13.21 -3.91
N GLU A 103 0.80 12.47 -2.91
CA GLU A 103 0.41 12.67 -1.52
C GLU A 103 0.74 14.08 -1.03
N GLN A 104 1.97 14.53 -1.30
CA GLN A 104 2.45 15.84 -0.91
C GLN A 104 1.68 16.95 -1.61
N ARG A 105 1.44 16.82 -2.92
CA ARG A 105 0.70 17.79 -3.73
C ARG A 105 -0.70 18.07 -3.20
N TYR A 106 -1.38 17.01 -2.78
CA TYR A 106 -2.75 17.13 -2.30
C TYR A 106 -2.86 17.22 -0.77
N HIS A 107 -1.75 17.17 -0.03
CA HIS A 107 -1.74 17.24 1.43
C HIS A 107 -2.77 16.32 2.06
N PHE A 108 -2.72 15.03 1.71
CA PHE A 108 -3.65 14.04 2.27
C PHE A 108 -3.35 13.76 3.75
N PRO A 109 -4.38 13.62 4.60
CA PRO A 109 -4.22 13.28 6.01
C PRO A 109 -3.92 11.79 6.17
N ILE A 110 -2.65 11.40 6.04
CA ILE A 110 -2.18 10.02 6.11
C ILE A 110 -1.49 9.79 7.45
N ILE A 111 -1.89 8.72 8.14
CA ILE A 111 -1.29 8.27 9.40
C ILE A 111 -0.52 6.98 9.10
N ARG A 112 0.79 6.98 9.38
CA ARG A 112 1.74 5.88 9.14
C ARG A 112 2.74 5.73 10.29
N PRO A 113 3.22 4.51 10.57
CA PRO A 113 2.63 3.25 10.16
C PRO A 113 1.43 2.89 11.04
N VAL A 114 0.35 2.40 10.45
CA VAL A 114 -0.83 1.91 11.16
C VAL A 114 -1.31 0.62 10.52
N TYR A 115 -1.13 -0.49 11.21
CA TYR A 115 -1.66 -1.78 10.80
C TYR A 115 -3.06 -1.96 11.36
N VAL A 116 -4.07 -1.93 10.49
CA VAL A 116 -5.47 -2.14 10.89
C VAL A 116 -5.73 -3.63 11.05
N ASP A 117 -6.14 -4.04 12.24
CA ASP A 117 -6.44 -5.43 12.58
C ASP A 117 -7.83 -5.84 12.10
N HIS A 118 -8.83 -5.01 12.39
CA HIS A 118 -10.23 -5.30 12.06
C HIS A 118 -11.10 -4.05 12.08
N VAL A 119 -12.28 -4.18 11.47
CA VAL A 119 -13.34 -3.17 11.46
C VAL A 119 -14.61 -3.79 12.06
N LYS A 120 -15.28 -3.07 12.96
CA LYS A 120 -16.56 -3.49 13.58
C LYS A 120 -17.64 -2.46 13.29
N SER A 121 -18.87 -2.92 13.15
CA SER A 121 -20.04 -2.05 13.13
C SER A 121 -20.52 -1.78 14.56
N GLU A 122 -20.70 -0.50 14.89
CA GLU A 122 -21.19 -0.03 16.17
C GLU A 122 -22.41 0.88 15.94
N GLY A 123 -23.51 0.29 15.54
CA GLY A 123 -24.74 1.03 15.16
C GLY A 123 -24.56 1.75 13.82
N GLU A 124 -24.63 3.08 13.84
CA GLU A 124 -24.48 3.92 12.65
C GLU A 124 -23.04 4.26 12.27
N VAL A 125 -22.08 3.86 13.09
CA VAL A 125 -20.66 4.11 12.86
C VAL A 125 -19.88 2.80 12.75
N LEU A 126 -18.72 2.90 12.10
CA LEU A 126 -17.74 1.82 12.00
C LEU A 126 -16.54 2.17 12.88
N SER A 127 -16.11 1.23 13.72
CA SER A 127 -14.87 1.34 14.47
C SER A 127 -13.76 0.57 13.78
N VAL A 128 -12.62 1.23 13.57
CA VAL A 128 -11.42 0.71 12.94
C VAL A 128 -10.34 0.54 14.01
N HIS A 129 -9.85 -0.67 14.20
CA HIS A 129 -8.93 -1.04 15.27
C HIS A 129 -7.52 -1.32 14.74
N ALA A 130 -6.51 -0.79 15.43
CA ALA A 130 -5.10 -1.03 15.17
C ALA A 130 -4.35 -1.09 16.51
N GLY A 131 -4.12 -2.29 17.03
CA GLY A 131 -3.59 -2.51 18.37
C GLY A 131 -4.48 -1.85 19.43
N GLU A 132 -3.91 -0.91 20.22
CA GLU A 132 -4.66 -0.17 21.25
C GLU A 132 -5.40 1.08 20.71
N GLN A 133 -5.19 1.43 19.44
CA GLN A 133 -5.79 2.60 18.82
C GLN A 133 -7.12 2.24 18.15
N THR A 134 -8.07 3.16 18.22
CA THR A 134 -9.38 3.01 17.58
C THR A 134 -9.81 4.34 16.97
N TRP A 135 -10.26 4.26 15.72
CA TRP A 135 -10.87 5.37 14.99
C TRP A 135 -12.32 5.02 14.67
N ARG A 136 -13.16 6.05 14.51
CA ARG A 136 -14.56 5.90 14.16
C ARG A 136 -14.89 6.69 12.89
N ALA A 137 -15.73 6.10 12.05
CA ALA A 137 -16.19 6.76 10.83
C ALA A 137 -17.61 6.30 10.45
N LYS A 138 -18.30 7.12 9.65
CA LYS A 138 -19.58 6.75 9.02
C LYS A 138 -19.37 5.73 7.90
N ALA A 139 -18.20 5.76 7.23
CA ALA A 139 -17.86 4.84 6.17
C ALA A 139 -16.37 4.45 6.23
N VAL A 140 -16.08 3.21 5.84
CA VAL A 140 -14.72 2.69 5.69
C VAL A 140 -14.53 2.19 4.27
N ILE A 141 -13.41 2.57 3.65
CA ILE A 141 -13.01 2.14 2.32
C ILE A 141 -11.77 1.27 2.43
N SER A 142 -11.91 -0.01 2.10
CA SER A 142 -10.79 -0.93 2.04
C SER A 142 -10.03 -0.74 0.73
N ALA A 143 -8.79 -0.27 0.80
CA ALA A 143 -7.86 -0.09 -0.30
C ALA A 143 -6.53 -0.83 -0.03
N THR A 144 -6.62 -1.95 0.68
CA THR A 144 -5.49 -2.72 1.22
C THR A 144 -4.69 -3.48 0.16
N GLY A 145 -5.22 -3.61 -1.06
CA GLY A 145 -4.60 -4.41 -2.11
C GLY A 145 -4.57 -5.91 -1.78
N THR A 146 -3.68 -6.63 -2.45
CA THR A 146 -3.57 -8.10 -2.32
C THR A 146 -2.14 -8.58 -2.05
N TRP A 147 -1.18 -7.67 -1.94
CA TRP A 147 0.24 -8.02 -1.89
C TRP A 147 0.64 -8.76 -0.60
N SER A 148 0.08 -8.35 0.54
CA SER A 148 0.44 -8.91 1.85
C SER A 148 -0.06 -10.35 2.05
N HIS A 149 -1.08 -10.76 1.29
CA HIS A 149 -1.70 -12.08 1.40
C HIS A 149 -1.81 -12.72 0.02
N PRO A 150 -0.68 -13.14 -0.57
CA PRO A 150 -0.68 -13.80 -1.87
C PRO A 150 -1.41 -15.14 -1.79
N TYR A 151 -2.31 -15.37 -2.75
CA TYR A 151 -3.01 -16.64 -2.86
C TYR A 151 -2.24 -17.60 -3.74
N ILE A 152 -1.87 -18.74 -3.20
CA ILE A 152 -1.25 -19.85 -3.93
C ILE A 152 -2.29 -20.97 -4.03
N PRO A 153 -2.79 -21.28 -5.25
CA PRO A 153 -3.73 -22.37 -5.42
C PRO A 153 -3.07 -23.71 -5.08
N SER A 154 -3.83 -24.61 -4.47
CA SER A 154 -3.40 -26.00 -4.24
C SER A 154 -3.85 -26.87 -5.40
N TYR A 155 -2.96 -27.72 -5.92
CA TYR A 155 -3.24 -28.67 -6.98
C TYR A 155 -2.56 -30.02 -6.70
N PRO A 156 -3.13 -31.14 -7.20
CA PRO A 156 -2.58 -32.46 -6.94
C PRO A 156 -1.13 -32.59 -7.43
N GLY A 157 -0.26 -33.12 -6.57
CA GLY A 157 1.15 -33.37 -6.89
C GLY A 157 2.08 -32.18 -6.65
N GLN A 158 1.59 -31.03 -6.19
CA GLN A 158 2.41 -29.88 -5.88
C GLN A 158 3.53 -30.22 -4.87
N GLU A 159 3.25 -31.05 -3.91
CA GLU A 159 4.16 -31.50 -2.86
C GLU A 159 5.27 -32.44 -3.38
N ASN A 160 5.10 -33.01 -4.57
CA ASN A 160 6.09 -33.89 -5.19
C ASN A 160 7.20 -33.11 -5.89
N PHE A 161 6.98 -31.85 -6.24
CA PHE A 161 8.00 -31.01 -6.82
C PHE A 161 9.06 -30.65 -5.74
N LYS A 162 10.31 -31.05 -5.99
CA LYS A 162 11.43 -30.86 -5.03
C LYS A 162 12.25 -29.59 -5.29
N GLY A 163 11.91 -28.86 -6.34
CA GLY A 163 12.53 -27.58 -6.65
C GLY A 163 11.96 -26.42 -5.83
N LEU A 164 12.50 -25.22 -6.04
CA LEU A 164 11.99 -24.01 -5.44
C LEU A 164 10.61 -23.67 -6.03
N GLN A 165 9.62 -23.49 -5.15
CA GLN A 165 8.30 -22.97 -5.50
C GLN A 165 8.16 -21.57 -4.92
N LEU A 166 7.83 -20.59 -5.74
CA LEU A 166 7.81 -19.19 -5.36
C LEU A 166 6.56 -18.49 -5.93
N HIS A 167 5.87 -17.73 -5.09
CA HIS A 167 4.86 -16.80 -5.58
C HIS A 167 5.52 -15.51 -6.09
N SER A 168 4.96 -14.87 -7.13
CA SER A 168 5.50 -13.63 -7.71
C SER A 168 5.68 -12.48 -6.69
N ALA A 169 4.92 -12.47 -5.60
CA ALA A 169 5.09 -11.53 -4.50
C ALA A 169 6.45 -11.65 -3.78
N HIS A 170 7.10 -12.80 -3.88
CA HIS A 170 8.41 -13.08 -3.26
C HIS A 170 9.55 -13.11 -4.27
N TYR A 171 9.25 -12.91 -5.56
CA TYR A 171 10.26 -12.78 -6.59
C TYR A 171 11.00 -11.45 -6.44
N GLN A 172 12.33 -11.47 -6.55
CA GLN A 172 13.18 -10.28 -6.42
C GLN A 172 13.95 -9.95 -7.70
N ASN A 173 14.52 -10.96 -8.34
CA ASN A 173 15.32 -10.84 -9.56
C ASN A 173 15.60 -12.22 -10.17
N ALA A 174 16.16 -12.25 -11.38
CA ALA A 174 16.46 -13.48 -12.13
C ALA A 174 17.70 -14.25 -11.61
N GLU A 175 18.56 -13.65 -10.78
CA GLU A 175 19.85 -14.26 -10.37
C GLU A 175 19.70 -15.62 -9.69
N LEU A 176 18.62 -15.81 -8.91
CA LEU A 176 18.32 -17.10 -8.27
C LEU A 176 18.01 -18.22 -9.26
N PHE A 177 17.67 -17.88 -10.50
CA PHE A 177 17.21 -18.80 -11.54
C PHE A 177 18.23 -19.01 -12.65
N LYS A 178 19.39 -18.36 -12.56
CA LYS A 178 20.48 -18.53 -13.51
C LYS A 178 20.86 -20.00 -13.66
N ASP A 179 20.99 -20.46 -14.91
CA ASP A 179 21.30 -21.84 -15.28
C ASP A 179 20.30 -22.89 -14.74
N LYS A 180 19.04 -22.49 -14.49
CA LYS A 180 17.96 -23.37 -14.04
C LYS A 180 16.84 -23.46 -15.06
N HIS A 181 16.14 -24.59 -15.05
CA HIS A 181 14.88 -24.70 -15.76
C HIS A 181 13.77 -24.09 -14.92
N VAL A 182 13.13 -23.05 -15.42
CA VAL A 182 12.07 -22.31 -14.72
C VAL A 182 10.74 -22.56 -15.40
N MET A 183 9.74 -22.90 -14.60
CA MET A 183 8.36 -22.99 -15.06
C MET A 183 7.56 -21.85 -14.46
N ILE A 184 6.92 -21.05 -15.28
CA ILE A 184 6.00 -19.99 -14.85
C ILE A 184 4.56 -20.53 -14.91
N VAL A 185 3.86 -20.48 -13.79
CA VAL A 185 2.46 -20.88 -13.69
C VAL A 185 1.59 -19.64 -13.59
N GLY A 186 0.79 -19.40 -14.62
CA GLY A 186 -0.09 -18.24 -14.75
C GLY A 186 0.24 -17.35 -15.95
N GLY A 187 -0.80 -16.88 -16.65
CA GLY A 187 -0.70 -16.09 -17.88
C GLY A 187 -0.97 -14.59 -17.70
N GLY A 188 -0.91 -14.07 -16.47
CA GLY A 188 -1.09 -12.65 -16.19
C GLY A 188 0.19 -11.82 -16.39
N ASN A 189 0.08 -10.50 -16.21
CA ASN A 189 1.19 -9.56 -16.43
C ASN A 189 2.45 -9.92 -15.62
N SER A 190 2.30 -10.32 -14.35
CA SER A 190 3.44 -10.71 -13.51
C SER A 190 4.18 -11.92 -14.10
N GLY A 191 3.44 -12.95 -14.55
CA GLY A 191 4.03 -14.12 -15.16
C GLY A 191 4.79 -13.78 -16.44
N ALA A 192 4.22 -12.95 -17.32
CA ALA A 192 4.85 -12.53 -18.57
C ALA A 192 6.13 -11.70 -18.33
N GLN A 193 6.09 -10.77 -17.36
CA GLN A 193 7.26 -9.93 -17.04
C GLN A 193 8.39 -10.77 -16.42
N ILE A 194 8.08 -11.66 -15.48
CA ILE A 194 9.08 -12.54 -14.86
C ILE A 194 9.67 -13.51 -15.91
N LEU A 195 8.82 -14.08 -16.79
CA LEU A 195 9.28 -14.98 -17.85
C LEU A 195 10.28 -14.29 -18.80
N ALA A 196 10.09 -13.00 -19.05
CA ALA A 196 11.01 -12.24 -19.92
C ALA A 196 12.36 -11.91 -19.24
N GLU A 197 12.46 -12.12 -17.94
CA GLU A 197 13.65 -11.82 -17.13
C GLU A 197 14.50 -13.07 -16.84
N VAL A 198 13.86 -14.23 -16.66
CA VAL A 198 14.48 -15.51 -16.33
C VAL A 198 14.70 -16.35 -17.59
#